data_ae53f630be09a05c10943f52eb2bfdf1
#
_entry.id   ae53f630be09a05c10943f52eb2bfdf1
#
_cell.length_a   1.000
_cell.length_b   1.000
_cell.length_c   1.000
_cell.angle_alpha   90.00
_cell.angle_beta   90.00
_cell.angle_gamma   90.00
#
_symmetry.space_group_name_H-M   'P 1'
#
loop_
_entity.id
_entity.type
_entity.pdbx_description
1 polymer ?
#
loop_
_entity_poly.entity_id
_entity_poly.type
_entity_poly.pdbx_seq_one_letter_code
_entity_poly.pdbx_strand_id
1 'polypeptide(L)'
;VGANVPDDMIPNKYKDMLKSDNWELQFICSDYKTATDQVNAQIASINDIVKKYSKDSMVIGEAPLTKDLQDVTDVDLATVNYLSIGAIFLIILLTFKSISLPVILVSVIEFAIFLNMSFPYYSGIELPFVASIVIGTIQLGATVDYAILMTTRYHKERVVNQKTKKEAVEIAHKTSMKSIIISGLSFFAVTFGVSAYSSIDMINAICTLL
;
A
#
# COMPACT_ATOMS: atom_id res chain seq x y z
N VAL A 1 -24.55 -23.67 12.71
CA VAL A 1 -25.12 -24.65 13.61
C VAL A 1 -24.08 -25.74 13.77
N GLY A 2 -23.18 -25.59 14.76
CA GLY A 2 -22.18 -26.60 15.08
C GLY A 2 -22.87 -27.86 15.57
N ALA A 3 -22.70 -28.99 14.89
CA ALA A 3 -23.08 -30.28 15.41
C ALA A 3 -22.12 -30.58 16.57
N ASN A 4 -22.62 -30.55 17.80
CA ASN A 4 -21.91 -31.08 18.96
C ASN A 4 -21.84 -32.61 18.80
N VAL A 5 -20.71 -33.09 18.31
CA VAL A 5 -20.45 -34.55 18.30
C VAL A 5 -20.04 -34.93 19.71
N PRO A 6 -20.78 -35.84 20.40
CA PRO A 6 -20.36 -36.26 21.72
C PRO A 6 -18.95 -36.84 21.72
N ASP A 7 -18.19 -36.55 22.76
CA ASP A 7 -16.78 -36.98 22.89
C ASP A 7 -16.57 -38.48 22.70
N ASP A 8 -17.57 -39.27 23.08
CA ASP A 8 -17.55 -40.75 22.97
C ASP A 8 -17.62 -41.27 21.53
N MET A 9 -18.07 -40.44 20.58
CA MET A 9 -18.16 -40.81 19.17
C MET A 9 -16.88 -40.45 18.37
N ILE A 10 -15.95 -39.74 18.98
CA ILE A 10 -14.69 -39.38 18.32
C ILE A 10 -13.66 -40.48 18.59
N PRO A 11 -13.11 -41.14 17.55
CA PRO A 11 -12.05 -42.14 17.74
C PRO A 11 -10.83 -41.56 18.46
N ASN A 12 -10.24 -42.31 19.38
CA ASN A 12 -9.11 -41.86 20.21
C ASN A 12 -7.93 -41.28 19.37
N LYS A 13 -7.71 -41.85 18.18
CA LYS A 13 -6.68 -41.35 17.25
C LYS A 13 -6.85 -39.86 16.90
N TYR A 14 -8.08 -39.37 16.77
CA TYR A 14 -8.36 -37.98 16.49
C TYR A 14 -8.32 -37.12 17.75
N LYS A 15 -8.70 -37.68 18.90
CA LYS A 15 -8.57 -37.00 20.20
C LYS A 15 -7.10 -36.68 20.50
N ASP A 16 -6.22 -37.65 20.28
CA ASP A 16 -4.77 -37.47 20.49
C ASP A 16 -4.16 -36.44 19.53
N MET A 17 -4.74 -36.23 18.35
CA MET A 17 -4.32 -35.21 17.40
C MET A 17 -4.83 -33.80 17.75
N LEU A 18 -5.96 -33.69 18.45
CA LEU A 18 -6.63 -32.45 18.78
C LEU A 18 -6.33 -31.94 20.21
N LYS A 19 -5.79 -32.81 21.05
CA LYS A 19 -5.44 -32.51 22.46
C LYS A 19 -3.99 -32.84 22.72
N SER A 20 -3.27 -31.89 23.32
CA SER A 20 -1.90 -32.09 23.80
C SER A 20 -1.78 -31.39 25.13
N ASP A 21 -1.47 -32.15 26.20
CA ASP A 21 -1.29 -31.68 27.57
C ASP A 21 -2.27 -30.56 28.02
N ASN A 22 -1.89 -29.32 27.77
CA ASN A 22 -2.64 -28.12 28.15
C ASN A 22 -3.40 -27.44 27.01
N TRP A 23 -3.35 -28.01 25.79
CA TRP A 23 -3.96 -27.39 24.61
C TRP A 23 -5.02 -28.29 24.00
N GLU A 24 -6.10 -27.66 23.56
CA GLU A 24 -7.16 -28.31 22.80
C GLU A 24 -7.44 -27.48 21.54
N LEU A 25 -7.41 -28.14 20.37
CA LEU A 25 -7.72 -27.54 19.10
C LEU A 25 -9.20 -27.67 18.77
N GLN A 26 -9.88 -26.55 18.60
CA GLN A 26 -11.28 -26.52 18.19
C GLN A 26 -11.38 -25.90 16.80
N PHE A 27 -12.15 -26.53 15.90
CA PHE A 27 -12.38 -26.01 14.55
C PHE A 27 -13.66 -25.17 14.54
N ILE A 28 -13.54 -23.96 14.03
CA ILE A 28 -14.67 -23.05 13.83
C ILE A 28 -14.77 -22.77 12.33
N CYS A 29 -15.91 -23.15 11.73
CA CYS A 29 -16.20 -22.85 10.33
C CYS A 29 -17.04 -21.57 10.24
N SER A 30 -16.63 -20.66 9.38
CA SER A 30 -17.36 -19.43 9.08
C SER A 30 -17.99 -19.52 7.70
N ASP A 31 -19.22 -19.00 7.56
CA ASP A 31 -19.89 -18.84 6.25
C ASP A 31 -19.46 -17.56 5.52
N TYR A 32 -18.71 -16.69 6.19
CA TYR A 32 -18.21 -15.45 5.62
C TYR A 32 -16.92 -15.68 4.84
N LYS A 33 -16.78 -14.94 3.74
CA LYS A 33 -15.52 -14.94 2.97
C LYS A 33 -14.39 -14.30 3.76
N THR A 34 -13.19 -14.83 3.61
CA THR A 34 -11.94 -14.27 4.17
C THR A 34 -11.75 -12.82 3.69
N ALA A 35 -11.17 -11.98 4.52
CA ALA A 35 -10.91 -10.57 4.25
C ALA A 35 -12.16 -9.68 4.08
N THR A 36 -13.29 -10.06 4.69
CA THR A 36 -14.48 -9.20 4.76
C THR A 36 -14.68 -8.63 6.16
N ASP A 37 -15.35 -7.46 6.26
CA ASP A 37 -15.66 -6.84 7.56
C ASP A 37 -16.48 -7.77 8.46
N GLN A 38 -17.32 -8.60 7.86
CA GLN A 38 -18.15 -9.57 8.58
C GLN A 38 -17.32 -10.65 9.28
N VAL A 39 -16.36 -11.26 8.56
CA VAL A 39 -15.47 -12.26 9.16
C VAL A 39 -14.53 -11.62 10.17
N ASN A 40 -14.05 -10.40 9.91
CA ASN A 40 -13.17 -9.67 10.84
C ASN A 40 -13.89 -9.36 12.16
N ALA A 41 -15.16 -8.93 12.11
CA ALA A 41 -15.99 -8.72 13.31
C ALA A 41 -16.28 -10.03 14.05
N GLN A 42 -16.53 -11.13 13.32
CA GLN A 42 -16.71 -12.45 13.91
C GLN A 42 -15.44 -12.92 14.63
N ILE A 43 -14.26 -12.79 14.01
CA ILE A 43 -12.98 -13.16 14.60
C ILE A 43 -12.71 -12.35 15.88
N ALA A 44 -12.96 -11.04 15.86
CA ALA A 44 -12.83 -10.21 17.05
C ALA A 44 -13.72 -10.71 18.19
N SER A 45 -14.99 -10.98 17.90
CA SER A 45 -15.94 -11.50 18.89
C SER A 45 -15.52 -12.88 19.45
N ILE A 46 -15.04 -13.76 18.58
CA ILE A 46 -14.53 -15.09 19.00
C ILE A 46 -13.30 -14.93 19.90
N ASN A 47 -12.36 -14.05 19.50
CA ASN A 47 -11.15 -13.81 20.28
C ASN A 47 -11.48 -13.24 21.67
N ASP A 48 -12.44 -12.32 21.77
CA ASP A 48 -12.90 -11.77 23.05
C ASP A 48 -13.53 -12.84 23.95
N ILE A 49 -14.33 -13.74 23.38
CA ILE A 49 -14.93 -14.86 24.10
C ILE A 49 -13.84 -15.81 24.62
N VAL A 50 -12.92 -16.21 23.73
CA VAL A 50 -11.86 -17.16 24.06
C VAL A 50 -10.93 -16.62 25.15
N LYS A 51 -10.54 -15.33 25.04
CA LYS A 51 -9.70 -14.63 26.04
C LYS A 51 -10.38 -14.47 27.40
N LYS A 52 -11.71 -14.44 27.44
CA LYS A 52 -12.47 -14.37 28.68
C LYS A 52 -12.35 -15.67 29.50
N TYR A 53 -12.22 -16.81 28.83
CA TYR A 53 -12.11 -18.12 29.48
C TYR A 53 -10.65 -18.53 29.75
N SER A 54 -9.75 -18.21 28.83
CA SER A 54 -8.30 -18.46 29.00
C SER A 54 -7.48 -17.37 28.33
N LYS A 55 -6.56 -16.80 29.09
CA LYS A 55 -5.65 -15.74 28.61
C LYS A 55 -4.66 -16.23 27.55
N ASP A 56 -4.30 -17.52 27.64
CA ASP A 56 -3.30 -18.14 26.78
C ASP A 56 -3.92 -18.69 25.48
N SER A 57 -5.25 -18.78 25.40
CA SER A 57 -5.95 -19.22 24.20
C SER A 57 -5.77 -18.22 23.04
N MET A 58 -5.69 -18.75 21.83
CA MET A 58 -5.52 -17.98 20.60
C MET A 58 -6.44 -18.49 19.49
N VAL A 59 -6.90 -17.56 18.67
CA VAL A 59 -7.66 -17.87 17.45
C VAL A 59 -6.67 -17.87 16.29
N ILE A 60 -6.49 -19.01 15.63
CA ILE A 60 -5.52 -19.21 14.55
C ILE A 60 -6.22 -19.69 13.28
N GLY A 61 -5.62 -19.47 12.14
CA GLY A 61 -6.13 -19.91 10.85
C GLY A 61 -5.98 -18.83 9.77
N GLU A 62 -6.50 -19.12 8.58
CA GLU A 62 -6.37 -18.21 7.43
C GLU A 62 -7.08 -16.86 7.68
N ALA A 63 -8.31 -16.89 8.17
CA ALA A 63 -9.08 -15.67 8.37
C ALA A 63 -8.52 -14.78 9.50
N PRO A 64 -8.14 -15.30 10.70
CA PRO A 64 -7.43 -14.52 11.72
C PRO A 64 -6.09 -13.95 11.23
N LEU A 65 -5.29 -14.76 10.51
CA LEU A 65 -4.02 -14.32 9.94
C LEU A 65 -4.22 -13.17 8.96
N THR A 66 -5.21 -13.28 8.08
CA THR A 66 -5.52 -12.23 7.10
C THR A 66 -5.97 -10.95 7.80
N LYS A 67 -6.79 -11.06 8.85
CA LYS A 67 -7.20 -9.91 9.65
C LYS A 67 -6.00 -9.22 10.31
N ASP A 68 -5.13 -9.99 10.98
CA ASP A 68 -3.94 -9.43 11.62
C ASP A 68 -3.00 -8.77 10.61
N LEU A 69 -2.84 -9.37 9.42
CA LEU A 69 -2.06 -8.76 8.33
C LEU A 69 -2.68 -7.44 7.85
N GLN A 70 -4.01 -7.37 7.71
CA GLN A 70 -4.70 -6.13 7.36
C GLN A 70 -4.49 -5.05 8.41
N ASP A 71 -4.74 -5.37 9.69
CA ASP A 71 -4.61 -4.42 10.81
C ASP A 71 -3.17 -3.86 10.92
N VAL A 72 -2.15 -4.71 10.79
CA VAL A 72 -0.73 -4.29 10.82
C VAL A 72 -0.39 -3.46 9.58
N THR A 73 -0.85 -3.91 8.41
CA THR A 73 -0.56 -3.24 7.15
C THR A 73 -1.15 -1.84 7.09
N ASP A 74 -2.38 -1.63 7.59
CA ASP A 74 -3.01 -0.31 7.61
C ASP A 74 -2.21 0.70 8.46
N VAL A 75 -1.68 0.25 9.60
CA VAL A 75 -0.81 1.08 10.46
C VAL A 75 0.53 1.36 9.78
N ASP A 76 1.14 0.34 9.20
CA ASP A 76 2.42 0.47 8.51
C ASP A 76 2.29 1.35 7.27
N LEU A 77 1.20 1.21 6.50
CA LEU A 77 0.86 2.06 5.36
C LEU A 77 0.83 3.53 5.74
N ALA A 78 0.06 3.86 6.77
CA ALA A 78 -0.06 5.23 7.24
C ALA A 78 1.30 5.76 7.69
N THR A 79 2.05 4.97 8.45
CA THR A 79 3.37 5.35 8.97
C THR A 79 4.38 5.59 7.85
N VAL A 80 4.50 4.65 6.90
CA VAL A 80 5.42 4.77 5.75
C VAL A 80 5.05 5.96 4.88
N ASN A 81 3.76 6.18 4.63
CA ASN A 81 3.29 7.30 3.82
C ASN A 81 3.63 8.65 4.47
N TYR A 82 3.28 8.85 5.74
CA TYR A 82 3.61 10.09 6.46
C TYR A 82 5.12 10.32 6.58
N LEU A 83 5.90 9.27 6.83
CA LEU A 83 7.35 9.35 6.91
C LEU A 83 7.96 9.73 5.55
N SER A 84 7.49 9.13 4.47
CA SER A 84 7.94 9.40 3.10
C SER A 84 7.62 10.82 2.68
N ILE A 85 6.39 11.27 2.90
CA ILE A 85 5.96 12.66 2.63
C ILE A 85 6.80 13.64 3.45
N GLY A 86 7.00 13.37 4.75
CA GLY A 86 7.80 14.22 5.63
C GLY A 86 9.27 14.31 5.20
N ALA A 87 9.87 13.18 4.82
CA ALA A 87 11.25 13.14 4.33
C ALA A 87 11.41 13.93 3.02
N ILE A 88 10.51 13.74 2.05
CA ILE A 88 10.52 14.47 0.78
C ILE A 88 10.29 15.96 1.01
N PHE A 89 9.34 16.32 1.86
CA PHE A 89 9.09 17.70 2.23
C PHE A 89 10.36 18.36 2.79
N LEU A 90 11.06 17.67 3.69
CA LEU A 90 12.30 18.15 4.29
C LEU A 90 13.41 18.31 3.25
N ILE A 91 13.59 17.34 2.36
CA ILE A 91 14.60 17.40 1.29
C ILE A 91 14.36 18.61 0.38
N ILE A 92 13.12 18.81 -0.08
CA ILE A 92 12.76 19.94 -0.94
C ILE A 92 12.93 21.26 -0.19
N LEU A 93 12.53 21.31 1.09
CA LEU A 93 12.69 22.50 1.95
C LEU A 93 14.17 22.91 2.06
N LEU A 94 15.06 21.97 2.34
CA LEU A 94 16.49 22.20 2.47
C LEU A 94 17.12 22.60 1.14
N THR A 95 16.67 21.99 0.04
CA THR A 95 17.19 22.24 -1.31
C THR A 95 16.84 23.66 -1.80
N PHE A 96 15.60 24.07 -1.63
CA PHE A 96 15.12 25.35 -2.16
C PHE A 96 15.06 26.48 -1.13
N LYS A 97 15.24 26.16 0.16
CA LYS A 97 15.15 27.12 1.28
C LYS A 97 13.85 27.95 1.24
N SER A 98 12.76 27.33 0.83
CA SER A 98 11.43 27.94 0.68
C SER A 98 10.37 26.95 1.14
N ILE A 99 9.43 27.37 1.98
CA ILE A 99 8.34 26.53 2.49
C ILE A 99 7.26 26.33 1.41
N SER A 100 7.03 27.30 0.55
CA SER A 100 5.96 27.25 -0.45
C SER A 100 6.18 26.18 -1.51
N LEU A 101 7.45 25.94 -1.92
CA LEU A 101 7.77 24.96 -2.96
C LEU A 101 7.49 23.53 -2.52
N PRO A 102 7.94 23.06 -1.34
CA PRO A 102 7.58 21.72 -0.85
C PRO A 102 6.07 21.50 -0.77
N VAL A 103 5.33 22.48 -0.21
CA VAL A 103 3.86 22.37 -0.09
C VAL A 103 3.22 22.16 -1.47
N ILE A 104 3.57 22.97 -2.46
CA ILE A 104 2.99 22.88 -3.80
C ILE A 104 3.38 21.56 -4.46
N LEU A 105 4.68 21.20 -4.46
CA LEU A 105 5.16 20.02 -5.14
C LEU A 105 4.60 18.74 -4.54
N VAL A 106 4.66 18.59 -3.21
CA VAL A 106 4.14 17.42 -2.52
C VAL A 106 2.61 17.30 -2.73
N SER A 107 1.87 18.41 -2.61
CA SER A 107 0.42 18.38 -2.84
C SER A 107 0.04 17.95 -4.25
N VAL A 108 0.76 18.39 -5.27
CA VAL A 108 0.51 18.01 -6.67
C VAL A 108 0.83 16.52 -6.89
N ILE A 109 1.95 16.05 -6.33
CA ILE A 109 2.36 14.64 -6.46
C ILE A 109 1.35 13.73 -5.75
N GLU A 110 1.01 14.03 -4.50
CA GLU A 110 0.01 13.26 -3.74
C GLU A 110 -1.34 13.25 -4.44
N PHE A 111 -1.78 14.39 -4.96
CA PHE A 111 -3.03 14.46 -5.72
C PHE A 111 -2.99 13.54 -6.96
N ALA A 112 -1.89 13.49 -7.68
CA ALA A 112 -1.74 12.60 -8.83
C ALA A 112 -1.76 11.12 -8.41
N ILE A 113 -1.12 10.78 -7.28
CA ILE A 113 -1.14 9.41 -6.71
C ILE A 113 -2.56 9.03 -6.31
N PHE A 114 -3.30 9.89 -5.61
CA PHE A 114 -4.70 9.63 -5.25
C PHE A 114 -5.60 9.44 -6.47
N LEU A 115 -5.42 10.24 -7.51
CA LEU A 115 -6.16 10.05 -8.77
C LEU A 115 -5.86 8.68 -9.38
N ASN A 116 -4.60 8.29 -9.44
CA ASN A 116 -4.22 6.97 -9.95
C ASN A 116 -4.80 5.83 -9.11
N MET A 117 -4.72 5.94 -7.78
CA MET A 117 -5.26 4.94 -6.86
C MET A 117 -6.80 4.87 -6.86
N SER A 118 -7.49 5.89 -7.38
CA SER A 118 -8.94 5.86 -7.55
C SER A 118 -9.40 5.06 -8.77
N PHE A 119 -8.53 4.85 -9.74
CA PHE A 119 -8.85 4.21 -11.01
C PHE A 119 -9.35 2.76 -10.88
N PRO A 120 -8.75 1.89 -10.04
CA PRO A 120 -9.23 0.52 -9.80
C PRO A 120 -10.67 0.46 -9.32
N TYR A 121 -11.09 1.40 -8.47
CA TYR A 121 -12.47 1.48 -7.98
C TYR A 121 -13.47 1.63 -9.13
N TYR A 122 -13.18 2.50 -10.09
CA TYR A 122 -14.05 2.70 -11.27
C TYR A 122 -13.96 1.55 -12.27
N SER A 123 -12.84 0.86 -12.32
CA SER A 123 -12.61 -0.27 -13.23
C SER A 123 -13.08 -1.60 -12.65
N GLY A 124 -13.52 -1.65 -11.38
CA GLY A 124 -13.93 -2.88 -10.70
C GLY A 124 -12.78 -3.87 -10.47
N ILE A 125 -11.54 -3.38 -10.43
CA ILE A 125 -10.35 -4.20 -10.19
C ILE A 125 -10.10 -4.27 -8.69
N GLU A 126 -10.10 -5.49 -8.14
CA GLU A 126 -9.71 -5.73 -6.75
C GLU A 126 -8.19 -5.67 -6.63
N LEU A 127 -7.70 -4.76 -5.80
CA LEU A 127 -6.27 -4.64 -5.52
C LEU A 127 -5.89 -5.45 -4.27
N PRO A 128 -4.81 -6.23 -4.33
CA PRO A 128 -4.20 -6.78 -3.13
C PRO A 128 -3.82 -5.65 -2.16
N PHE A 129 -4.02 -5.85 -0.86
CA PHE A 129 -3.77 -4.82 0.16
C PHE A 129 -2.33 -4.25 0.11
N VAL A 130 -1.34 -5.08 -0.20
CA VAL A 130 0.06 -4.67 -0.35
C VAL A 130 0.28 -3.76 -1.57
N ALA A 131 -0.56 -3.86 -2.61
CA ALA A 131 -0.39 -3.11 -3.85
C ALA A 131 -0.44 -1.59 -3.61
N SER A 132 -1.31 -1.12 -2.73
CA SER A 132 -1.45 0.31 -2.42
C SER A 132 -0.16 0.92 -1.87
N ILE A 133 0.55 0.20 -0.98
CA ILE A 133 1.83 0.64 -0.41
C ILE A 133 2.88 0.74 -1.50
N VAL A 134 3.00 -0.34 -2.28
CA VAL A 134 4.04 -0.45 -3.31
C VAL A 134 3.85 0.61 -4.38
N ILE A 135 2.62 0.79 -4.85
CA ILE A 135 2.29 1.79 -5.88
C ILE A 135 2.56 3.21 -5.37
N GLY A 136 2.05 3.56 -4.18
CA GLY A 136 2.23 4.88 -3.61
C GLY A 136 3.70 5.25 -3.41
N THR A 137 4.49 4.37 -2.82
CA THR A 137 5.93 4.61 -2.57
C THR A 137 6.75 4.69 -3.85
N ILE A 138 6.49 3.81 -4.82
CA ILE A 138 7.19 3.85 -6.12
C ILE A 138 6.83 5.12 -6.89
N GLN A 139 5.55 5.46 -6.98
CA GLN A 139 5.12 6.67 -7.70
C GLN A 139 5.66 7.93 -7.04
N LEU A 140 5.62 8.03 -5.71
CA LEU A 140 6.17 9.15 -4.98
C LEU A 140 7.67 9.30 -5.26
N GLY A 141 8.45 8.22 -5.14
CA GLY A 141 9.88 8.23 -5.42
C GLY A 141 10.22 8.57 -6.87
N ALA A 142 9.51 7.99 -7.83
CA ALA A 142 9.77 8.20 -9.25
C ALA A 142 9.37 9.59 -9.75
N THR A 143 8.41 10.27 -9.13
CA THR A 143 7.91 11.57 -9.60
C THR A 143 8.62 12.77 -8.96
N VAL A 144 9.09 12.62 -7.73
CA VAL A 144 9.75 13.67 -6.97
C VAL A 144 10.99 14.21 -7.68
N ASP A 145 11.83 13.34 -8.22
CA ASP A 145 13.08 13.73 -8.88
C ASP A 145 12.83 14.64 -10.10
N TYR A 146 11.77 14.38 -10.85
CA TYR A 146 11.41 15.22 -12.02
C TYR A 146 10.80 16.54 -11.59
N ALA A 147 10.04 16.57 -10.52
CA ALA A 147 9.52 17.79 -9.95
C ALA A 147 10.66 18.70 -9.45
N ILE A 148 11.64 18.12 -8.76
CA ILE A 148 12.85 18.81 -8.30
C ILE A 148 13.67 19.31 -9.50
N LEU A 149 13.88 18.47 -10.53
CA LEU A 149 14.63 18.82 -11.72
C LEU A 149 14.04 20.06 -12.42
N MET A 150 12.74 20.03 -12.71
CA MET A 150 12.05 21.12 -13.39
C MET A 150 12.06 22.41 -12.54
N THR A 151 11.80 22.28 -11.23
CA THR A 151 11.78 23.42 -10.31
C THR A 151 13.17 24.03 -10.13
N THR A 152 14.22 23.21 -10.08
CA THR A 152 15.61 23.70 -10.02
C THR A 152 15.98 24.48 -11.28
N ARG A 153 15.58 23.99 -12.45
CA ARG A 153 15.78 24.71 -13.72
C ARG A 153 15.05 26.03 -13.72
N TYR A 154 13.77 26.03 -13.35
CA TYR A 154 12.98 27.26 -13.23
C TYR A 154 13.63 28.27 -12.26
N HIS A 155 14.02 27.82 -11.08
CA HIS A 155 14.63 28.67 -10.06
C HIS A 155 15.95 29.29 -10.56
N LYS A 156 16.79 28.50 -11.24
CA LYS A 156 18.03 28.99 -11.85
C LYS A 156 17.76 30.11 -12.87
N GLU A 157 16.80 29.92 -13.77
CA GLU A 157 16.46 30.92 -14.78
C GLU A 157 15.87 32.20 -14.16
N ARG A 158 15.09 32.06 -13.08
CA ARG A 158 14.49 33.20 -12.39
C ARG A 158 15.47 33.98 -11.54
N VAL A 159 16.30 33.30 -10.76
CA VAL A 159 17.15 33.97 -9.75
C VAL A 159 18.54 34.29 -10.29
N VAL A 160 19.19 33.36 -11.00
CA VAL A 160 20.54 33.55 -11.51
C VAL A 160 20.53 34.31 -12.83
N ASN A 161 19.69 33.92 -13.78
CA ASN A 161 19.64 34.50 -15.12
C ASN A 161 18.64 35.66 -15.24
N GLN A 162 17.92 36.01 -14.15
CA GLN A 162 16.99 37.14 -14.05
C GLN A 162 15.93 37.20 -15.17
N LYS A 163 15.56 36.05 -15.71
CA LYS A 163 14.53 35.91 -16.73
C LYS A 163 13.14 36.23 -16.20
N THR A 164 12.22 36.63 -17.08
CA THR A 164 10.81 36.78 -16.71
C THR A 164 10.19 35.44 -16.30
N LYS A 165 9.07 35.45 -15.56
CA LYS A 165 8.38 34.18 -15.16
C LYS A 165 8.06 33.30 -16.36
N LYS A 166 7.58 33.90 -17.45
CA LYS A 166 7.19 33.21 -18.68
C LYS A 166 8.38 32.56 -19.36
N GLU A 167 9.45 33.29 -19.56
CA GLU A 167 10.70 32.80 -20.17
C GLU A 167 11.32 31.67 -19.31
N ALA A 168 11.38 31.85 -17.98
CA ALA A 168 11.94 30.85 -17.09
C ALA A 168 11.17 29.54 -17.12
N VAL A 169 9.83 29.58 -17.16
CA VAL A 169 8.99 28.39 -17.32
C VAL A 169 9.22 27.73 -18.67
N GLU A 170 9.25 28.49 -19.75
CA GLU A 170 9.47 27.98 -21.10
C GLU A 170 10.82 27.25 -21.22
N ILE A 171 11.90 27.87 -20.70
CA ILE A 171 13.23 27.28 -20.72
C ILE A 171 13.30 26.03 -19.84
N ALA A 172 12.76 26.08 -18.61
CA ALA A 172 12.73 24.97 -17.72
C ALA A 172 11.95 23.77 -18.33
N HIS A 173 10.79 24.03 -18.91
CA HIS A 173 10.00 23.03 -19.60
C HIS A 173 10.76 22.44 -20.79
N LYS A 174 11.29 23.24 -21.67
CA LYS A 174 12.00 22.82 -22.89
C LYS A 174 13.24 21.96 -22.57
N THR A 175 13.96 22.30 -21.49
CA THR A 175 15.18 21.57 -21.09
C THR A 175 14.90 20.31 -20.28
N SER A 176 13.82 20.26 -19.48
CA SER A 176 13.51 19.13 -18.60
C SER A 176 12.59 18.09 -19.24
N MET A 177 11.68 18.49 -20.15
CA MET A 177 10.69 17.59 -20.73
C MET A 177 11.29 16.39 -21.46
N LYS A 178 12.40 16.58 -22.17
CA LYS A 178 13.06 15.48 -22.88
C LYS A 178 13.48 14.36 -21.90
N SER A 179 14.08 14.73 -20.79
CA SER A 179 14.49 13.79 -19.74
C SER A 179 13.29 13.12 -19.08
N ILE A 180 12.27 13.89 -18.75
CA ILE A 180 11.03 13.40 -18.13
C ILE A 180 10.34 12.38 -19.03
N ILE A 181 10.17 12.71 -20.32
CA ILE A 181 9.50 11.80 -21.28
C ILE A 181 10.31 10.52 -21.48
N ILE A 182 11.63 10.59 -21.63
CA ILE A 182 12.49 9.42 -21.82
C ILE A 182 12.38 8.49 -20.60
N SER A 183 12.47 9.05 -19.40
CA SER A 183 12.35 8.26 -18.17
C SER A 183 10.95 7.68 -18.00
N GLY A 184 9.91 8.47 -18.24
CA GLY A 184 8.53 7.99 -18.17
C GLY A 184 8.25 6.85 -19.16
N LEU A 185 8.72 6.97 -20.40
CA LEU A 185 8.62 5.90 -21.40
C LEU A 185 9.43 4.67 -21.01
N SER A 186 10.62 4.84 -20.44
CA SER A 186 11.44 3.72 -19.96
C SER A 186 10.76 2.99 -18.80
N PHE A 187 10.22 3.73 -17.85
CA PHE A 187 9.47 3.17 -16.73
C PHE A 187 8.21 2.43 -17.21
N PHE A 188 7.43 3.06 -18.10
CA PHE A 188 6.27 2.43 -18.73
C PHE A 188 6.64 1.14 -19.47
N ALA A 189 7.73 1.14 -20.24
CA ALA A 189 8.14 -0.06 -20.98
C ALA A 189 8.48 -1.24 -20.05
N VAL A 190 9.12 -0.94 -18.90
CA VAL A 190 9.44 -1.96 -17.89
C VAL A 190 8.17 -2.49 -17.23
N THR A 191 7.30 -1.61 -16.72
CA THR A 191 6.07 -2.02 -16.02
C THR A 191 5.11 -2.73 -16.96
N PHE A 192 4.94 -2.24 -18.19
CA PHE A 192 4.15 -2.91 -19.22
C PHE A 192 4.72 -4.29 -19.58
N GLY A 193 6.04 -4.39 -19.75
CA GLY A 193 6.69 -5.67 -20.04
C GLY A 193 6.48 -6.69 -18.92
N VAL A 194 6.62 -6.26 -17.66
CA VAL A 194 6.38 -7.13 -16.50
C VAL A 194 4.91 -7.54 -16.41
N SER A 195 3.97 -6.58 -16.58
CA SER A 195 2.54 -6.86 -16.57
C SER A 195 2.14 -7.85 -17.66
N ALA A 196 2.65 -7.69 -18.89
CA ALA A 196 2.32 -8.57 -20.01
C ALA A 196 2.90 -10.00 -19.87
N TYR A 197 3.99 -10.17 -19.12
CA TYR A 197 4.68 -11.46 -19.01
C TYR A 197 4.44 -12.18 -17.67
N SER A 198 4.01 -11.47 -16.64
CA SER A 198 3.78 -12.04 -15.31
C SER A 198 2.49 -12.85 -15.27
N SER A 199 2.58 -14.07 -14.75
CA SER A 199 1.43 -14.92 -14.42
C SER A 199 0.96 -14.75 -12.96
N ILE A 200 1.59 -13.86 -12.19
CA ILE A 200 1.26 -13.60 -10.78
C ILE A 200 0.32 -12.40 -10.73
N ASP A 201 -0.92 -12.63 -10.32
CA ASP A 201 -2.00 -11.61 -10.30
C ASP A 201 -1.61 -10.35 -9.53
N MET A 202 -0.92 -10.49 -8.40
CA MET A 202 -0.47 -9.36 -7.58
C MET A 202 0.54 -8.48 -8.33
N ILE A 203 1.52 -9.10 -9.00
CA ILE A 203 2.53 -8.36 -9.77
C ILE A 203 1.89 -7.69 -10.98
N ASN A 204 0.98 -8.37 -11.66
CA ASN A 204 0.24 -7.83 -12.78
C ASN A 204 -0.59 -6.61 -12.36
N ALA A 205 -1.34 -6.71 -11.26
CA ALA A 205 -2.13 -5.61 -10.73
C ALA A 205 -1.28 -4.38 -10.38
N ILE A 206 -0.14 -4.57 -9.69
CA ILE A 206 0.79 -3.50 -9.35
C ILE A 206 1.36 -2.85 -10.62
N CYS A 207 1.88 -3.64 -11.56
CA CYS A 207 2.53 -3.12 -12.76
C CYS A 207 1.55 -2.45 -13.74
N THR A 208 0.26 -2.82 -13.71
CA THR A 208 -0.77 -2.18 -14.53
C THR A 208 -1.12 -0.77 -14.03
N LEU A 209 -0.94 -0.50 -12.75
CA LEU A 209 -1.24 0.79 -12.12
C LEU A 209 -0.02 1.71 -11.99
N LEU A 210 1.18 1.17 -12.11
CA LEU A 210 2.42 1.95 -12.15
C LEU A 210 2.65 2.56 -13.53
#